data_ebae6a768989cea780f83b715315f535
#
_entry.id   ebae6a768989cea780f83b715315f535
#
_cell.length_a   1.000
_cell.length_b   1.000
_cell.length_c   1.000
_cell.angle_alpha   90.00
_cell.angle_beta   90.00
_cell.angle_gamma   90.00
#
_symmetry.space_group_name_H-M   'P 1'
#
loop_
_entity.id
_entity.type
_entity.pdbx_description
1 polymer ?
#
loop_
_entity_poly.entity_id
_entity_poly.type
_entity_poly.pdbx_seq_one_letter_code
_entity_poly.pdbx_strand_id
1 'polypeptide(L)'
;MNSQPRVFFSYSWDNPENQEWILALVADLRNSGVLADLDINQTQKGLVHLDTMMANNVRDNDYIITVFTPDYVMKADAQIGGVGVETRLIMNVLKSNPNRVIPILLESTGGTSPVPFYLGNYMYIDFRVPGNYQIKFKELLHRKKKKN
;
A
#
# COMPACT_ATOMS: atom_id res chain seq x y z
N MET A 1 -16.38 18.14 13.30
CA MET A 1 -16.74 16.89 12.69
C MET A 1 -15.54 16.15 12.12
N ASN A 2 -15.36 14.96 12.57
CA ASN A 2 -14.23 14.18 12.12
C ASN A 2 -14.65 13.24 11.02
N SER A 3 -14.08 13.43 9.86
CA SER A 3 -14.28 12.47 8.82
C SER A 3 -13.27 11.33 9.02
N GLN A 4 -13.69 10.13 8.65
CA GLN A 4 -12.80 8.99 8.72
C GLN A 4 -11.75 9.10 7.63
N PRO A 5 -10.47 8.80 7.97
CA PRO A 5 -9.45 8.81 6.92
C PRO A 5 -9.72 7.72 5.91
N ARG A 6 -9.40 8.03 4.67
CA ARG A 6 -9.60 7.11 3.55
C ARG A 6 -8.25 6.60 3.10
N VAL A 7 -8.16 5.29 2.95
CA VAL A 7 -6.90 4.62 2.65
C VAL A 7 -7.08 3.71 1.44
N PHE A 8 -6.16 3.82 0.50
CA PHE A 8 -6.12 2.97 -0.67
C PHE A 8 -4.89 2.07 -0.58
N PHE A 9 -5.07 0.79 -0.91
CA PHE A 9 -3.98 -0.19 -0.88
C PHE A 9 -3.42 -0.41 -2.27
N SER A 10 -2.12 -0.28 -2.40
CA SER A 10 -1.39 -0.66 -3.59
C SER A 10 -0.68 -1.97 -3.29
N TYR A 11 -1.03 -3.04 -4.00
CA TYR A 11 -0.51 -4.37 -3.70
C TYR A 11 -0.51 -5.23 -4.96
N SER A 12 0.19 -6.34 -4.88
CA SER A 12 0.30 -7.28 -5.98
C SER A 12 -0.42 -8.58 -5.63
N TRP A 13 -1.00 -9.22 -6.63
CA TRP A 13 -1.66 -10.51 -6.47
C TRP A 13 -0.62 -11.62 -6.50
N ASP A 14 0.04 -11.86 -5.38
CA ASP A 14 1.11 -12.85 -5.34
C ASP A 14 0.58 -14.25 -5.11
N ASN A 15 -0.13 -14.42 -4.00
CA ASN A 15 -0.61 -15.73 -3.60
C ASN A 15 -1.79 -15.57 -2.63
N PRO A 16 -2.56 -16.66 -2.40
CA PRO A 16 -3.74 -16.57 -1.54
C PRO A 16 -3.44 -16.17 -0.09
N GLU A 17 -2.30 -16.60 0.45
CA GLU A 17 -1.99 -16.26 1.83
C GLU A 17 -1.79 -14.77 2.00
N ASN A 18 -1.07 -14.14 1.09
CA ASN A 18 -0.86 -12.69 1.14
C ASN A 18 -2.16 -11.95 0.93
N GLN A 19 -3.01 -12.46 0.04
CA GLN A 19 -4.31 -11.86 -0.20
C GLN A 19 -5.16 -11.89 1.08
N GLU A 20 -5.19 -13.02 1.76
CA GLU A 20 -5.94 -13.14 3.00
C GLU A 20 -5.40 -12.21 4.08
N TRP A 21 -4.07 -12.08 4.14
CA TRP A 21 -3.45 -11.20 5.11
C TRP A 21 -3.87 -9.74 4.87
N ILE A 22 -3.86 -9.33 3.62
CA ILE A 22 -4.26 -7.96 3.27
C ILE A 22 -5.72 -7.73 3.61
N LEU A 23 -6.58 -8.70 3.30
CA LEU A 23 -8.00 -8.58 3.63
C LEU A 23 -8.24 -8.47 5.13
N ALA A 24 -7.46 -9.22 5.92
CA ALA A 24 -7.57 -9.13 7.37
C ALA A 24 -7.13 -7.75 7.88
N LEU A 25 -6.07 -7.21 7.29
CA LEU A 25 -5.62 -5.88 7.67
C LEU A 25 -6.66 -4.83 7.31
N VAL A 26 -7.28 -4.95 6.15
CA VAL A 26 -8.36 -4.05 5.76
C VAL A 26 -9.49 -4.10 6.78
N ALA A 27 -9.88 -5.30 7.20
CA ALA A 27 -10.95 -5.44 8.19
C ALA A 27 -10.56 -4.80 9.52
N ASP A 28 -9.32 -5.00 9.96
CA ASP A 28 -8.86 -4.39 11.20
C ASP A 28 -8.86 -2.87 11.13
N LEU A 29 -8.45 -2.33 9.99
CA LEU A 29 -8.47 -0.88 9.80
C LEU A 29 -9.89 -0.34 9.83
N ARG A 30 -10.81 -1.02 9.16
CA ARG A 30 -12.21 -0.59 9.17
C ARG A 30 -12.79 -0.63 10.58
N ASN A 31 -12.44 -1.65 11.34
CA ASN A 31 -12.89 -1.74 12.73
C ASN A 31 -12.29 -0.64 13.60
N SER A 32 -11.21 -0.03 13.15
CA SER A 32 -10.55 1.06 13.89
C SER A 32 -10.95 2.44 13.37
N GLY A 33 -11.95 2.51 12.50
CA GLY A 33 -12.46 3.80 12.02
C GLY A 33 -11.79 4.31 10.77
N VAL A 34 -11.09 3.47 10.03
CA VAL A 34 -10.43 3.86 8.79
C VAL A 34 -11.22 3.31 7.62
N LEU A 35 -11.48 4.16 6.64
CA LEU A 35 -12.16 3.73 5.41
C LEU A 35 -11.11 3.14 4.47
N ALA A 36 -10.80 1.87 4.67
CA ALA A 36 -9.81 1.17 3.87
C ALA A 36 -10.49 0.48 2.69
N ASP A 37 -9.86 0.53 1.54
CA ASP A 37 -10.46 0.01 0.33
C ASP A 37 -9.41 -0.66 -0.56
N LEU A 38 -9.90 -1.65 -1.32
CA LEU A 38 -9.10 -2.34 -2.33
C LEU A 38 -9.80 -2.16 -3.66
N ASP A 39 -9.01 -2.04 -4.71
CA ASP A 39 -9.58 -1.91 -6.05
C ASP A 39 -9.67 -3.23 -6.79
N ILE A 40 -9.77 -4.31 -6.03
CA ILE A 40 -9.71 -5.67 -6.56
C ILE A 40 -10.77 -5.91 -7.66
N ASN A 41 -11.98 -5.41 -7.45
CA ASN A 41 -13.04 -5.60 -8.44
C ASN A 41 -12.77 -4.81 -9.70
N GLN A 42 -12.13 -3.68 -9.58
CA GLN A 42 -11.84 -2.83 -10.72
C GLN A 42 -10.78 -3.45 -11.60
N THR A 43 -9.74 -4.00 -10.99
CA THR A 43 -8.65 -4.59 -11.76
C THR A 43 -9.11 -5.87 -12.46
N GLN A 44 -10.04 -6.60 -11.86
CA GLN A 44 -10.53 -7.84 -12.44
C GLN A 44 -11.45 -7.64 -13.63
N LYS A 45 -11.93 -6.44 -13.84
CA LYS A 45 -12.84 -6.16 -14.94
C LYS A 45 -12.14 -5.90 -16.27
N GLY A 46 -10.82 -6.00 -16.30
CA GLY A 46 -10.08 -5.80 -17.54
C GLY A 46 -10.28 -4.41 -18.10
N LEU A 47 -10.07 -3.42 -17.31
CA LEU A 47 -10.44 -2.07 -17.63
C LEU A 47 -9.54 -1.44 -18.66
N VAL A 48 -10.16 -0.68 -19.54
CA VAL A 48 -9.47 0.02 -20.61
C VAL A 48 -8.76 1.27 -20.08
N HIS A 49 -9.32 1.90 -19.06
CA HIS A 49 -8.77 3.17 -18.55
C HIS A 49 -8.09 2.97 -17.20
N LEU A 50 -7.17 2.02 -17.17
CA LEU A 50 -6.48 1.68 -15.94
C LEU A 50 -5.73 2.86 -15.35
N ASP A 51 -5.04 3.64 -16.19
CA ASP A 51 -4.28 4.79 -15.72
C ASP A 51 -5.17 5.81 -15.01
N THR A 52 -6.32 6.11 -15.61
CA THR A 52 -7.25 7.06 -15.02
C THR A 52 -7.80 6.55 -13.70
N MET A 53 -8.13 5.27 -13.64
CA MET A 53 -8.65 4.67 -12.43
C MET A 53 -7.64 4.72 -11.31
N MET A 54 -6.39 4.39 -11.61
CA MET A 54 -5.32 4.44 -10.61
C MET A 54 -5.08 5.87 -10.12
N ALA A 55 -5.08 6.83 -11.06
CA ALA A 55 -4.91 8.23 -10.68
C ALA A 55 -6.02 8.70 -9.76
N ASN A 56 -7.27 8.29 -10.04
CA ASN A 56 -8.40 8.67 -9.19
C ASN A 56 -8.25 8.07 -7.79
N ASN A 57 -7.84 6.81 -7.70
CA ASN A 57 -7.65 6.18 -6.40
C ASN A 57 -6.57 6.88 -5.59
N VAL A 58 -5.47 7.25 -6.23
CA VAL A 58 -4.40 7.96 -5.54
C VAL A 58 -4.86 9.33 -5.09
N ARG A 59 -5.60 10.05 -5.95
CA ARG A 59 -6.04 11.40 -5.62
C ARG A 59 -7.10 11.42 -4.53
N ASP A 60 -8.01 10.45 -4.55
CA ASP A 60 -9.25 10.51 -3.74
C ASP A 60 -9.06 9.95 -2.34
N ASN A 61 -7.91 9.41 -2.02
CA ASN A 61 -7.66 8.86 -0.70
C ASN A 61 -6.69 9.72 0.08
N ASP A 62 -6.84 9.74 1.39
CA ASP A 62 -5.96 10.52 2.26
C ASP A 62 -4.58 9.90 2.35
N TYR A 63 -4.52 8.58 2.35
CA TYR A 63 -3.28 7.82 2.50
C TYR A 63 -3.25 6.67 1.53
N ILE A 64 -2.04 6.30 1.14
CA ILE A 64 -1.80 5.16 0.27
C ILE A 64 -0.89 4.21 1.02
N ILE A 65 -1.36 2.98 1.23
CA ILE A 65 -0.54 1.95 1.86
C ILE A 65 0.01 1.07 0.75
N THR A 66 1.34 1.08 0.60
CA THR A 66 2.00 0.21 -0.36
C THR A 66 2.41 -1.07 0.37
N VAL A 67 2.05 -2.22 -0.19
CA VAL A 67 2.34 -3.50 0.44
C VAL A 67 3.47 -4.16 -0.34
N PHE A 68 4.64 -4.26 0.27
CA PHE A 68 5.80 -4.79 -0.41
C PHE A 68 5.90 -6.30 -0.22
N THR A 69 5.89 -7.00 -1.34
CA THR A 69 6.18 -8.42 -1.47
C THR A 69 7.20 -8.53 -2.60
N PRO A 70 7.86 -9.69 -2.76
CA PRO A 70 8.83 -9.82 -3.85
C PRO A 70 8.25 -9.50 -5.21
N ASP A 71 7.03 -9.96 -5.48
CA ASP A 71 6.39 -9.69 -6.76
C ASP A 71 6.12 -8.21 -6.95
N TYR A 72 5.62 -7.55 -5.91
CA TYR A 72 5.33 -6.12 -5.99
C TYR A 72 6.61 -5.32 -6.27
N VAL A 73 7.68 -5.63 -5.53
CA VAL A 73 8.94 -4.91 -5.71
C VAL A 73 9.48 -5.06 -7.12
N MET A 74 9.42 -6.29 -7.65
CA MET A 74 9.88 -6.54 -9.01
C MET A 74 9.07 -5.75 -10.02
N LYS A 75 7.75 -5.75 -9.87
CA LYS A 75 6.89 -5.02 -10.80
C LYS A 75 7.06 -3.52 -10.68
N ALA A 76 7.24 -3.03 -9.47
CA ALA A 76 7.46 -1.60 -9.25
C ALA A 76 8.76 -1.13 -9.89
N ASP A 77 9.84 -1.86 -9.65
CA ASP A 77 11.14 -1.49 -10.21
C ASP A 77 11.16 -1.60 -11.72
N ALA A 78 10.46 -2.58 -12.27
CA ALA A 78 10.37 -2.75 -13.73
C ALA A 78 9.24 -1.95 -14.35
N GLN A 79 8.38 -1.35 -13.54
CA GLN A 79 7.21 -0.57 -13.97
C GLN A 79 6.28 -1.38 -14.86
N ILE A 80 5.88 -2.55 -14.36
CA ILE A 80 5.05 -3.49 -15.11
C ILE A 80 3.61 -3.44 -14.59
N GLY A 81 2.65 -3.37 -15.53
CA GLY A 81 1.23 -3.52 -15.25
C GLY A 81 0.67 -2.45 -14.33
N GLY A 82 -0.36 -2.82 -13.56
CA GLY A 82 -1.02 -1.89 -12.64
C GLY A 82 -0.09 -1.38 -11.56
N VAL A 83 0.78 -2.26 -11.03
CA VAL A 83 1.76 -1.85 -10.05
C VAL A 83 2.69 -0.78 -10.64
N GLY A 84 3.08 -0.93 -11.90
CA GLY A 84 3.92 0.06 -12.54
C GLY A 84 3.24 1.42 -12.66
N VAL A 85 1.96 1.43 -13.01
CA VAL A 85 1.20 2.67 -13.11
C VAL A 85 1.11 3.33 -11.73
N GLU A 86 0.74 2.56 -10.71
CA GLU A 86 0.64 3.09 -9.36
C GLU A 86 1.97 3.60 -8.86
N THR A 87 3.05 2.91 -9.19
CA THR A 87 4.39 3.31 -8.75
C THR A 87 4.72 4.71 -9.25
N ARG A 88 4.43 5.00 -10.51
CA ARG A 88 4.71 6.33 -11.05
C ARG A 88 3.90 7.41 -10.32
N LEU A 89 2.65 7.11 -10.03
CA LEU A 89 1.79 8.05 -9.31
C LEU A 89 2.25 8.24 -7.88
N ILE A 90 2.63 7.16 -7.22
CA ILE A 90 3.09 7.20 -5.84
C ILE A 90 4.39 7.99 -5.73
N MET A 91 5.29 7.84 -6.69
CA MET A 91 6.52 8.61 -6.70
C MET A 91 6.24 10.11 -6.72
N ASN A 92 5.23 10.52 -7.48
CA ASN A 92 4.85 11.92 -7.50
C ASN A 92 4.30 12.38 -6.15
N VAL A 93 3.50 11.55 -5.50
CA VAL A 93 2.98 11.88 -4.18
C VAL A 93 4.11 11.99 -3.17
N LEU A 94 5.10 11.08 -3.23
CA LEU A 94 6.23 11.13 -2.33
C LEU A 94 7.00 12.44 -2.45
N LYS A 95 7.11 12.97 -3.65
CA LYS A 95 7.81 14.24 -3.85
C LYS A 95 7.06 15.41 -3.25
N SER A 96 5.74 15.40 -3.34
CA SER A 96 4.94 16.56 -2.95
C SER A 96 4.40 16.43 -1.52
N ASN A 97 4.06 15.22 -1.08
CA ASN A 97 3.47 15.00 0.23
C ASN A 97 3.78 13.60 0.73
N PRO A 98 5.02 13.38 1.21
CA PRO A 98 5.45 12.04 1.59
C PRO A 98 4.63 11.42 2.72
N ASN A 99 4.01 12.25 3.56
CA ASN A 99 3.23 11.72 4.68
C ASN A 99 1.98 10.97 4.24
N ARG A 100 1.59 11.13 2.99
CA ARG A 100 0.44 10.40 2.44
C ARG A 100 0.76 8.95 2.10
N VAL A 101 2.02 8.57 2.02
CA VAL A 101 2.41 7.22 1.64
C VAL A 101 2.90 6.47 2.87
N ILE A 102 2.30 5.32 3.15
CA ILE A 102 2.68 4.48 4.28
C ILE A 102 3.12 3.13 3.72
N PRO A 103 4.42 2.91 3.60
CA PRO A 103 4.92 1.63 3.09
C PRO A 103 4.91 0.58 4.19
N ILE A 104 4.42 -0.62 3.86
CA ILE A 104 4.54 -1.76 4.77
C ILE A 104 5.23 -2.89 4.05
N LEU A 105 6.02 -3.65 4.79
CA LEU A 105 6.77 -4.77 4.24
C LEU A 105 6.16 -6.05 4.77
N LEU A 106 5.60 -6.85 3.86
CA LEU A 106 4.93 -8.08 4.23
C LEU A 106 5.82 -9.30 4.05
N GLU A 107 6.57 -9.33 2.97
CA GLU A 107 7.37 -10.49 2.63
C GLU A 107 8.57 -10.06 1.78
N SER A 108 9.70 -10.72 1.95
CA SER A 108 10.87 -10.47 1.12
C SER A 108 11.62 -11.77 0.89
N THR A 109 12.43 -11.78 -0.17
CA THR A 109 13.32 -12.92 -0.43
C THR A 109 14.75 -12.49 -0.18
N GLY A 110 15.57 -13.42 0.30
CA GLY A 110 16.98 -13.14 0.51
C GLY A 110 17.65 -12.81 -0.82
N GLY A 111 18.64 -11.95 -0.78
CA GLY A 111 19.43 -11.63 -1.97
C GLY A 111 18.90 -10.49 -2.81
N THR A 112 17.70 -9.98 -2.53
CA THR A 112 17.17 -8.83 -3.25
C THR A 112 16.74 -7.78 -2.25
N SER A 113 16.62 -6.54 -2.72
CA SER A 113 16.13 -5.48 -1.87
C SER A 113 14.68 -5.74 -1.47
N PRO A 114 14.34 -5.61 -0.19
CA PRO A 114 12.96 -5.83 0.23
C PRO A 114 12.00 -4.71 -0.19
N VAL A 115 12.53 -3.57 -0.63
CA VAL A 115 11.70 -2.43 -1.01
C VAL A 115 12.13 -1.94 -2.38
N PRO A 116 11.21 -1.26 -3.11
CA PRO A 116 11.56 -0.73 -4.43
C PRO A 116 12.63 0.35 -4.36
N PHE A 117 13.32 0.56 -5.46
CA PHE A 117 14.35 1.59 -5.57
C PHE A 117 13.82 2.97 -5.21
N TYR A 118 12.59 3.29 -5.62
CA TYR A 118 12.07 4.63 -5.43
C TYR A 118 11.90 4.99 -3.97
N LEU A 119 11.77 4.00 -3.09
CA LEU A 119 11.55 4.28 -1.68
C LEU A 119 12.77 4.88 -1.01
N GLY A 120 13.96 4.49 -1.45
CA GLY A 120 15.18 5.02 -0.89
C GLY A 120 15.26 4.81 0.62
N ASN A 121 15.44 5.88 1.35
CA ASN A 121 15.59 5.83 2.80
C ASN A 121 14.30 6.06 3.57
N TYR A 122 13.17 6.07 2.88
CA TYR A 122 11.90 6.23 3.57
C TYR A 122 11.66 5.10 4.54
N MET A 123 11.11 5.45 5.69
CA MET A 123 10.80 4.45 6.71
C MET A 123 9.56 3.66 6.32
N TYR A 124 9.63 2.36 6.53
CA TYR A 124 8.50 1.48 6.30
C TYR A 124 8.20 0.68 7.56
N ILE A 125 6.98 0.12 7.62
CA ILE A 125 6.58 -0.69 8.76
C ILE A 125 6.77 -2.15 8.39
N ASP A 126 7.56 -2.86 9.19
CA ASP A 126 7.95 -4.23 8.87
C ASP A 126 7.03 -5.21 9.59
N PHE A 127 6.19 -5.87 8.81
CA PHE A 127 5.27 -6.87 9.33
C PHE A 127 5.79 -8.30 9.22
N ARG A 128 7.05 -8.48 8.81
CA ARG A 128 7.57 -9.83 8.59
C ARG A 128 7.82 -10.62 9.86
N VAL A 129 7.99 -9.94 11.00
CA VAL A 129 8.35 -10.61 12.24
C VAL A 129 7.10 -11.23 12.87
N PRO A 130 7.08 -12.58 13.05
CA PRO A 130 5.93 -13.23 13.66
C PRO A 130 5.69 -12.72 15.09
N GLY A 131 4.41 -12.59 15.43
CA GLY A 131 4.05 -12.15 16.77
C GLY A 131 4.04 -10.66 16.98
N ASN A 132 4.46 -9.86 15.97
CA ASN A 132 4.52 -8.41 16.12
C ASN A 132 3.37 -7.69 15.46
N TYR A 133 2.36 -8.41 14.99
CA TYR A 133 1.28 -7.78 14.22
C TYR A 133 0.62 -6.64 14.98
N GLN A 134 0.25 -6.88 16.24
CA GLN A 134 -0.48 -5.85 17.00
C GLN A 134 0.35 -4.60 17.23
N ILE A 135 1.64 -4.78 17.50
CA ILE A 135 2.53 -3.65 17.70
C ILE A 135 2.65 -2.85 16.42
N LYS A 136 2.85 -3.54 15.29
CA LYS A 136 3.01 -2.87 14.01
C LYS A 136 1.70 -2.26 13.53
N PHE A 137 0.57 -2.89 13.85
CA PHE A 137 -0.72 -2.33 13.52
C PHE A 137 -0.95 -1.00 14.25
N LYS A 138 -0.56 -0.93 15.53
CA LYS A 138 -0.65 0.33 16.27
C LYS A 138 0.26 1.39 15.67
N GLU A 139 1.42 0.99 15.22
CA GLU A 139 2.34 1.92 14.55
C GLU A 139 1.72 2.46 13.27
N LEU A 140 1.05 1.60 12.51
CA LEU A 140 0.35 2.01 11.30
C LEU A 140 -0.74 3.03 11.61
N LEU A 141 -1.57 2.74 12.63
CA LEU A 141 -2.62 3.67 13.03
C LEU A 141 -2.05 5.01 13.46
N HIS A 142 -0.92 4.98 14.14
CA HIS A 142 -0.28 6.21 14.62
C HIS A 142 0.21 7.06 13.45
N ARG A 143 0.84 6.44 12.46
CA ARG A 143 1.31 7.18 11.30
C ARG A 143 0.16 7.81 10.55
N LYS A 144 -0.93 7.06 10.41
CA LYS A 144 -2.11 7.56 9.71
C LYS A 144 -2.71 8.77 10.44
N LYS A 145 -2.67 8.78 11.77
CA LYS A 145 -3.23 9.89 12.54
C LYS A 145 -2.32 11.09 12.63
N LYS A 146 -1.05 10.89 12.33
CA LYS A 146 -0.07 11.95 12.49
C LYS A 146 -0.21 12.95 11.37
N LYS A 147 -0.79 14.06 11.69
CA LYS A 147 -0.97 15.08 10.71
C LYS A 147 -0.01 16.18 10.93
N ASN A 148 0.26 16.85 10.05
CA ASN A 148 1.06 17.95 10.31
C ASN A 148 0.89 19.08 9.72
#